data_736ecf6fdc4a8eddf2d34d2aaeab9497
#
_entry.id   736ecf6fdc4a8eddf2d34d2aaeab9497
#
_cell.length_a   1.000
_cell.length_b   1.000
_cell.length_c   1.000
_cell.angle_alpha   90.00
_cell.angle_beta   90.00
_cell.angle_gamma   90.00
#
_symmetry.space_group_name_H-M   'P 1'
#
loop_
_entity.id
_entity.type
_entity.pdbx_description
1 polymer ?
#
loop_
_entity_poly.entity_id
_entity_poly.type
_entity_poly.pdbx_seq_one_letter_code
_entity_poly.pdbx_strand_id
1 'polypeptide(L)'
;VTAGPDGATPLDAVDEVPVWLEVNGQPAVTWMCTPDQLDALVVGWCYGEGYIEHRDDLLSMRPCARELGFWVTVPEARYATVEGEERRRVLASGCGAVTTILGALHKVPRRATTPAIPDLTQTRTLFKALFARGERYQSTGGIHAAALTDGVELLNHA
;
A
#
# COMPACT_ATOMS: atom_id res chain seq x y z
N VAL A 1 -13.19 13.55 -19.25
CA VAL A 1 -14.18 12.61 -19.82
C VAL A 1 -14.07 12.66 -21.31
N THR A 2 -13.45 11.67 -21.94
CA THR A 2 -13.38 11.56 -23.40
C THR A 2 -14.46 10.56 -23.84
N ALA A 3 -15.51 11.07 -24.49
CA ALA A 3 -16.47 10.22 -25.17
C ALA A 3 -15.77 9.52 -26.34
N GLY A 4 -15.84 8.19 -26.40
CA GLY A 4 -15.42 7.45 -27.59
C GLY A 4 -16.35 7.73 -28.79
N PRO A 5 -15.90 7.43 -30.02
CA PRO A 5 -16.61 7.80 -31.25
C PRO A 5 -17.97 7.11 -31.45
N ASP A 6 -18.34 6.13 -30.63
CA ASP A 6 -19.52 5.27 -30.86
C ASP A 6 -20.55 5.27 -29.71
N GLY A 7 -20.74 6.38 -29.01
CA GLY A 7 -21.76 6.46 -27.95
C GLY A 7 -21.48 5.56 -26.74
N ALA A 8 -20.23 5.20 -26.54
CA ALA A 8 -19.80 4.45 -25.35
C ALA A 8 -20.03 5.28 -24.08
N THR A 9 -20.59 4.64 -23.07
CA THR A 9 -20.77 5.25 -21.75
C THR A 9 -19.41 5.80 -21.28
N PRO A 10 -19.35 7.06 -20.79
CA PRO A 10 -18.11 7.61 -20.27
C PRO A 10 -17.61 6.71 -19.13
N LEU A 11 -16.39 6.22 -19.24
CA LEU A 11 -15.71 5.55 -18.12
C LEU A 11 -15.28 6.65 -17.15
N ASP A 12 -15.61 6.49 -15.87
CA ASP A 12 -15.07 7.33 -14.82
C ASP A 12 -13.55 7.15 -14.77
N ALA A 13 -12.81 8.24 -14.89
CA ALA A 13 -11.38 8.22 -14.71
C ALA A 13 -11.05 8.14 -13.20
N VAL A 14 -10.01 7.39 -12.88
CA VAL A 14 -9.46 7.38 -11.52
C VAL A 14 -8.54 8.58 -11.38
N ASP A 15 -8.81 9.45 -10.41
CA ASP A 15 -7.94 10.57 -10.09
C ASP A 15 -6.76 10.07 -9.24
N GLU A 16 -5.55 10.43 -9.65
CA GLU A 16 -4.33 10.29 -8.85
C GLU A 16 -3.86 11.65 -8.37
N VAL A 17 -3.60 11.76 -7.09
CA VAL A 17 -3.17 12.99 -6.44
C VAL A 17 -1.93 12.76 -5.58
N PRO A 18 -1.11 13.79 -5.34
CA PRO A 18 0.01 13.67 -4.42
C PRO A 18 -0.50 13.58 -2.97
N VAL A 19 -0.03 12.57 -2.24
CA VAL A 19 -0.27 12.39 -0.81
C VAL A 19 1.09 12.29 -0.12
N TRP A 20 1.38 13.21 0.79
CA TRP A 20 2.66 13.22 1.48
C TRP A 20 2.58 12.62 2.89
N LEU A 21 3.72 12.14 3.38
CA LEU A 21 3.92 11.60 4.72
C LEU A 21 5.17 12.19 5.35
N GLU A 22 5.02 12.65 6.58
CA GLU A 22 6.14 12.97 7.48
C GLU A 22 6.12 12.00 8.67
N VAL A 23 7.31 11.49 9.02
CA VAL A 23 7.53 10.65 10.20
C VAL A 23 8.48 11.37 11.14
N ASN A 24 8.08 11.53 12.40
CA ASN A 24 8.82 12.28 13.42
C ASN A 24 9.26 13.68 12.96
N GLY A 25 8.42 14.35 12.16
CA GLY A 25 8.68 15.70 11.65
C GLY A 25 9.66 15.77 10.48
N GLN A 26 10.01 14.65 9.87
CA GLN A 26 10.85 14.59 8.68
C GLN A 26 10.07 14.04 7.49
N PRO A 27 10.25 14.61 6.28
CA PRO A 27 9.63 14.09 5.08
C PRO A 27 10.05 12.65 4.81
N ALA A 28 9.10 11.74 4.65
CA ALA A 28 9.36 10.33 4.44
C ALA A 28 9.08 9.91 2.98
N VAL A 29 7.89 10.23 2.46
CA VAL A 29 7.49 9.85 1.10
C VAL A 29 6.37 10.76 0.59
N THR A 30 6.24 10.85 -0.73
CA THR A 30 5.04 11.36 -1.40
C THR A 30 4.60 10.32 -2.44
N TRP A 31 3.35 9.90 -2.35
CA TRP A 31 2.74 8.99 -3.32
C TRP A 31 1.91 9.77 -4.33
N MET A 32 1.90 9.29 -5.56
CA MET A 32 0.84 9.59 -6.53
C MET A 32 -0.13 8.44 -6.45
N CYS A 33 -1.31 8.66 -5.89
CA CYS A 33 -2.28 7.60 -5.66
C CYS A 33 -3.73 8.10 -5.68
N THR A 34 -4.66 7.18 -5.85
CA THR A 34 -6.08 7.45 -5.62
C THR A 34 -6.30 7.79 -4.14
N PRO A 35 -6.99 8.90 -3.81
CA PRO A 35 -7.17 9.35 -2.43
C PRO A 35 -8.26 8.54 -1.71
N ASP A 36 -8.03 7.24 -1.56
CA ASP A 36 -8.92 6.30 -0.89
C ASP A 36 -8.13 5.46 0.11
N GLN A 37 -8.72 5.12 1.24
CA GLN A 37 -8.11 4.35 2.32
C GLN A 37 -6.70 4.86 2.74
N LEU A 38 -6.52 6.17 2.76
CA LEU A 38 -5.22 6.79 2.96
C LEU A 38 -4.60 6.48 4.34
N ASP A 39 -5.41 6.30 5.35
CA ASP A 39 -4.98 5.86 6.68
C ASP A 39 -4.39 4.44 6.64
N ALA A 40 -5.03 3.52 5.93
CA ALA A 40 -4.52 2.17 5.73
C ALA A 40 -3.22 2.18 4.90
N LEU A 41 -3.14 3.03 3.86
CA LEU A 41 -1.92 3.23 3.07
C LEU A 41 -0.74 3.67 3.96
N VAL A 42 -0.96 4.68 4.80
CA VAL A 42 0.08 5.23 5.70
C VAL A 42 0.55 4.17 6.69
N VAL A 43 -0.37 3.47 7.36
CA VAL A 43 -0.03 2.42 8.33
C VAL A 43 0.70 1.27 7.64
N GLY A 44 0.19 0.81 6.50
CA GLY A 44 0.79 -0.28 5.73
C GLY A 44 2.20 0.06 5.24
N TRP A 45 2.41 1.29 4.78
CA TRP A 45 3.73 1.76 4.38
C TRP A 45 4.70 1.84 5.55
N CYS A 46 4.29 2.43 6.68
CA CYS A 46 5.11 2.50 7.89
C CYS A 46 5.52 1.11 8.40
N TYR A 47 4.61 0.13 8.30
CA TYR A 47 4.91 -1.26 8.61
C TYR A 47 5.91 -1.87 7.62
N GLY A 48 5.68 -1.70 6.33
CA GLY A 48 6.55 -2.21 5.27
C GLY A 48 7.96 -1.64 5.32
N GLU A 49 8.10 -0.36 5.68
CA GLU A 49 9.38 0.32 5.82
C GLU A 49 10.06 0.08 7.20
N GLY A 50 9.37 -0.56 8.16
CA GLY A 50 9.92 -0.90 9.46
C GLY A 50 9.86 0.20 10.51
N TYR A 51 9.15 1.30 10.25
CA TYR A 51 8.90 2.35 11.25
C TYR A 51 8.02 1.83 12.39
N ILE A 52 7.17 0.84 12.12
CA ILE A 52 6.35 0.14 13.10
C ILE A 52 6.45 -1.38 12.88
N GLU A 53 6.47 -2.16 13.95
CA GLU A 53 6.34 -3.62 13.94
C GLU A 53 5.02 -4.05 14.57
N HIS A 54 4.56 -3.28 15.54
CA HIS A 54 3.33 -3.52 16.26
C HIS A 54 2.46 -2.26 16.24
N ARG A 55 1.17 -2.45 16.51
CA ARG A 55 0.21 -1.34 16.57
C ARG A 55 0.64 -0.26 17.56
N ASP A 56 1.22 -0.64 18.68
CA ASP A 56 1.62 0.26 19.76
C ASP A 56 2.83 1.14 19.39
N ASP A 57 3.54 0.81 18.31
CA ASP A 57 4.60 1.66 17.77
C ASP A 57 4.03 2.89 17.06
N LEU A 58 2.76 2.88 16.66
CA LEU A 58 2.10 4.05 16.09
C LEU A 58 1.61 4.97 17.22
N LEU A 59 2.47 5.88 17.68
CA LEU A 59 2.16 6.78 18.79
C LEU A 59 1.10 7.83 18.43
N SER A 60 1.14 8.33 17.20
CA SER A 60 0.10 9.19 16.64
C SER A 60 0.08 9.17 15.13
N MET A 61 -1.09 9.38 14.55
CA MET A 61 -1.29 9.64 13.13
C MET A 61 -2.33 10.74 13.00
N ARG A 62 -2.00 11.80 12.26
CA ARG A 62 -2.89 12.96 12.09
C ARG A 62 -2.92 13.36 10.62
N PRO A 63 -4.11 13.47 10.00
CA PRO A 63 -4.24 14.02 8.67
C PRO A 63 -4.01 15.54 8.67
N CYS A 64 -3.48 16.05 7.57
CA CYS A 64 -3.41 17.48 7.34
C CYS A 64 -4.79 18.03 6.96
N ALA A 65 -5.18 19.16 7.55
CA ALA A 65 -6.48 19.79 7.27
C ALA A 65 -6.50 20.60 5.97
N ARG A 66 -5.34 20.90 5.39
CA ARG A 66 -5.20 21.78 4.20
C ARG A 66 -4.82 21.05 2.94
N GLU A 67 -4.09 19.95 3.07
CA GLU A 67 -3.53 19.18 1.97
C GLU A 67 -3.71 17.69 2.24
N LEU A 68 -3.62 16.88 1.21
CA LEU A 68 -3.61 15.43 1.40
C LEU A 68 -2.25 14.98 1.90
N GLY A 69 -2.19 14.65 3.19
CA GLY A 69 -0.96 14.22 3.83
C GLY A 69 -1.15 13.89 5.29
N PHE A 70 -0.13 13.30 5.88
CA PHE A 70 -0.16 12.81 7.25
C PHE A 70 1.12 13.12 8.02
N TRP A 71 0.94 13.40 9.30
CA TRP A 71 2.01 13.39 10.29
C TRP A 71 1.89 12.13 11.14
N VAL A 72 2.97 11.35 11.16
CA VAL A 72 3.08 10.14 11.96
C VAL A 72 4.18 10.32 13.00
N THR A 73 3.91 9.85 14.21
CA THR A 73 4.92 9.78 15.28
C THR A 73 5.11 8.32 15.68
N VAL A 74 6.36 7.89 15.71
CA VAL A 74 6.80 6.56 16.13
C VAL A 74 7.86 6.69 17.22
N PRO A 75 8.16 5.63 18.01
CA PRO A 75 9.25 5.67 18.97
C PRO A 75 10.57 6.04 18.31
N GLU A 76 11.34 6.93 18.95
CA GLU A 76 12.60 7.44 18.40
C GLU A 76 13.59 6.31 18.09
N ALA A 77 13.62 5.27 18.90
CA ALA A 77 14.47 4.09 18.68
C ALA A 77 14.12 3.38 17.36
N ARG A 78 12.83 3.33 16.97
CA ARG A 78 12.37 2.77 15.69
C ARG A 78 12.79 3.67 14.55
N TYR A 79 12.49 4.96 14.69
CA TYR A 79 12.87 5.96 13.69
C TYR A 79 14.37 5.91 13.39
N ALA A 80 15.22 5.95 14.44
CA ALA A 80 16.67 5.91 14.30
C ALA A 80 17.17 4.61 13.64
N THR A 81 16.53 3.47 13.89
CA THR A 81 16.88 2.20 13.23
C THR A 81 16.62 2.28 11.72
N VAL A 82 15.47 2.86 11.33
CA VAL A 82 15.10 3.00 9.93
C VAL A 82 16.02 3.98 9.20
N GLU A 83 16.29 5.14 9.80
CA GLU A 83 17.13 6.18 9.18
C GLU A 83 18.63 5.85 9.26
N GLY A 84 19.05 5.07 10.25
CA GLY A 84 20.45 4.64 10.42
C GLY A 84 20.87 3.49 9.50
N GLU A 85 19.95 2.79 8.89
CA GLU A 85 20.27 1.79 7.88
C GLU A 85 20.69 2.49 6.58
N GLU A 86 21.77 2.01 5.93
CA GLU A 86 22.14 2.45 4.57
C GLU A 86 21.06 2.06 3.57
N ARG A 87 19.98 2.82 3.55
CA ARG A 87 18.85 2.59 2.64
C ARG A 87 19.15 3.19 1.28
N ARG A 88 19.25 2.35 0.28
CA ARG A 88 19.23 2.80 -1.11
C ARG A 88 17.78 2.83 -1.59
N ARG A 89 17.26 4.02 -1.82
CA ARG A 89 15.96 4.20 -2.48
C ARG A 89 16.11 3.77 -3.93
N VAL A 90 15.41 2.72 -4.32
CA VAL A 90 15.39 2.22 -5.72
C VAL A 90 14.02 2.51 -6.28
N LEU A 91 13.98 3.30 -7.35
CA LEU A 91 12.78 3.45 -8.18
C LEU A 91 12.64 2.20 -9.03
N ALA A 92 11.61 1.39 -8.78
CA ALA A 92 11.29 0.28 -9.66
C ALA A 92 10.71 0.80 -10.99
N SER A 93 11.01 0.11 -12.08
CA SER A 93 10.37 0.35 -13.37
C SER A 93 8.91 -0.10 -13.27
N GLY A 94 7.98 0.81 -13.42
CA GLY A 94 6.54 0.56 -13.28
C GLY A 94 5.90 1.56 -12.33
N CYS A 95 4.81 1.25 -11.72
CA CYS A 95 3.93 2.15 -10.95
C CYS A 95 4.55 2.85 -9.73
N GLY A 96 5.75 3.38 -9.84
CA GLY A 96 6.34 4.34 -8.90
C GLY A 96 6.65 3.83 -7.49
N ALA A 97 6.67 2.52 -7.26
CA ALA A 97 7.03 2.00 -5.95
C ALA A 97 8.50 2.31 -5.63
N VAL A 98 8.71 3.15 -4.63
CA VAL A 98 10.02 3.35 -4.03
C VAL A 98 10.22 2.20 -3.04
N THR A 99 11.11 1.28 -3.36
CA THR A 99 11.42 0.17 -2.46
C THR A 99 12.82 0.32 -1.90
N THR A 100 12.94 0.22 -0.62
CA THR A 100 14.16 0.49 0.14
C THR A 100 14.82 -0.79 0.62
N ILE A 101 14.99 -1.84 -0.15
CA ILE A 101 15.59 -3.06 0.41
C ILE A 101 16.62 -3.66 -0.55
N LEU A 102 17.84 -3.14 -0.53
CA LEU A 102 18.95 -3.89 -1.12
C LEU A 102 20.00 -4.37 -0.10
N GLY A 103 20.06 -3.76 1.09
CA GLY A 103 21.06 -4.10 2.11
C GLY A 103 20.69 -5.25 3.04
N ALA A 104 19.44 -5.59 3.18
CA ALA A 104 18.94 -6.46 4.24
C ALA A 104 18.22 -7.74 3.79
N LEU A 105 18.21 -8.07 2.51
CA LEU A 105 17.55 -9.31 2.02
C LEU A 105 18.10 -10.58 2.69
N HIS A 106 19.35 -10.57 3.11
CA HIS A 106 19.96 -11.67 3.87
C HIS A 106 19.49 -11.75 5.33
N LYS A 107 18.87 -10.69 5.85
CA LYS A 107 18.33 -10.62 7.22
C LYS A 107 16.86 -11.04 7.31
N VAL A 108 16.19 -11.26 6.16
CA VAL A 108 14.81 -11.71 6.17
C VAL A 108 14.74 -13.12 6.77
N PRO A 109 14.07 -13.32 7.90
CA PRO A 109 13.99 -14.63 8.51
C PRO A 109 13.26 -15.59 7.57
N ARG A 110 13.86 -16.75 7.33
CA ARG A 110 13.18 -17.82 6.57
C ARG A 110 12.00 -18.31 7.41
N ARG A 111 10.84 -18.39 6.77
CA ARG A 111 9.69 -19.05 7.43
C ARG A 111 10.04 -20.48 7.76
N ALA A 112 9.71 -20.91 8.98
CA ALA A 112 9.92 -22.28 9.44
C ALA A 112 9.01 -23.28 8.71
N THR A 113 7.88 -22.80 8.18
CA THR A 113 6.91 -23.61 7.45
C THR A 113 6.54 -22.94 6.14
N THR A 114 6.46 -23.69 5.05
CA THR A 114 5.88 -23.21 3.79
C THR A 114 4.35 -23.24 3.96
N PRO A 115 3.65 -22.10 3.82
CA PRO A 115 2.20 -22.11 3.83
C PRO A 115 1.68 -22.96 2.67
N ALA A 116 0.51 -23.57 2.83
CA ALA A 116 -0.17 -24.22 1.73
C ALA A 116 -0.43 -23.19 0.62
N ILE A 117 0.03 -23.49 -0.60
CA ILE A 117 -0.23 -22.67 -1.76
C ILE A 117 -1.61 -23.07 -2.30
N PRO A 118 -2.55 -22.12 -2.46
CA PRO A 118 -3.84 -22.42 -3.06
C PRO A 118 -3.69 -23.04 -4.46
N ASP A 119 -4.48 -24.02 -4.77
CA ASP A 119 -4.54 -24.57 -6.11
C ASP A 119 -5.16 -23.55 -7.10
N LEU A 120 -5.15 -23.87 -8.40
CA LEU A 120 -5.66 -22.97 -9.43
C LEU A 120 -7.16 -22.66 -9.26
N THR A 121 -7.94 -23.62 -8.78
CA THR A 121 -9.39 -23.44 -8.57
C THR A 121 -9.65 -22.53 -7.39
N GLN A 122 -8.95 -22.73 -6.29
CA GLN A 122 -8.97 -21.87 -5.11
C GLN A 122 -8.53 -20.44 -5.47
N THR A 123 -7.41 -20.31 -6.18
CA THR A 123 -6.89 -19.03 -6.65
C THR A 123 -7.93 -18.28 -7.50
N ARG A 124 -8.57 -18.95 -8.46
CA ARG A 124 -9.63 -18.34 -9.26
C ARG A 124 -10.83 -17.90 -8.43
N THR A 125 -11.21 -18.67 -7.42
CA THR A 125 -12.31 -18.34 -6.51
C THR A 125 -11.98 -17.10 -5.69
N LEU A 126 -10.76 -17.00 -5.15
CA LEU A 126 -10.28 -15.84 -4.41
C LEU A 126 -10.24 -14.58 -5.27
N PHE A 127 -9.73 -14.68 -6.51
CA PHE A 127 -9.75 -13.54 -7.45
C PHE A 127 -11.16 -13.10 -7.81
N LYS A 128 -12.09 -14.02 -8.04
CA LYS A 128 -13.51 -13.67 -8.26
C LYS A 128 -14.10 -12.93 -7.06
N ALA A 129 -13.78 -13.37 -5.85
CA ALA A 129 -14.24 -12.71 -4.61
C ALA A 129 -13.63 -11.31 -4.47
N LEU A 130 -12.35 -11.12 -4.82
CA LEU A 130 -11.69 -9.83 -4.82
C LEU A 130 -12.33 -8.86 -5.82
N PHE A 131 -12.50 -9.28 -7.07
CA PHE A 131 -13.13 -8.44 -8.10
C PHE A 131 -14.59 -8.13 -7.80
N ALA A 132 -15.32 -9.02 -7.14
CA ALA A 132 -16.71 -8.77 -6.73
C ALA A 132 -16.82 -7.67 -5.65
N ARG A 133 -15.78 -7.46 -4.86
CA ARG A 133 -15.70 -6.39 -3.84
C ARG A 133 -15.21 -5.05 -4.39
N GLY A 134 -14.61 -5.05 -5.57
CA GLY A 134 -14.02 -3.86 -6.20
C GLY A 134 -15.06 -3.05 -6.99
N GLU A 135 -15.97 -2.32 -6.32
CA GLU A 135 -16.97 -1.47 -7.00
C GLU A 135 -16.33 -0.44 -7.94
N ARG A 136 -15.25 0.19 -7.50
CA ARG A 136 -14.48 1.15 -8.30
C ARG A 136 -13.80 0.49 -9.50
N TYR A 137 -13.28 -0.73 -9.35
CA TYR A 137 -12.72 -1.47 -10.48
C TYR A 137 -13.79 -1.77 -11.54
N GLN A 138 -15.00 -2.13 -11.10
CA GLN A 138 -16.11 -2.43 -12.02
C GLN A 138 -16.57 -1.18 -12.80
N SER A 139 -16.50 0.01 -12.19
CA SER A 139 -16.90 1.26 -12.84
C SER A 139 -15.78 1.88 -13.70
N THR A 140 -14.52 1.72 -13.32
CA THR A 140 -13.39 2.39 -13.97
C THR A 140 -12.53 1.47 -14.83
N GLY A 141 -12.45 0.19 -14.48
CA GLY A 141 -11.56 -0.79 -15.11
C GLY A 141 -10.07 -0.52 -14.90
N GLY A 142 -9.68 0.46 -14.10
CA GLY A 142 -8.31 0.96 -14.02
C GLY A 142 -7.72 1.09 -12.60
N ILE A 143 -8.36 0.51 -11.60
CA ILE A 143 -7.87 0.58 -10.22
C ILE A 143 -7.21 -0.74 -9.81
N HIS A 144 -6.11 -0.65 -9.06
CA HIS A 144 -5.47 -1.82 -8.47
C HIS A 144 -6.21 -2.25 -7.20
N ALA A 145 -6.21 -3.54 -6.92
CA ALA A 145 -6.75 -4.10 -5.70
C ALA A 145 -5.81 -5.17 -5.15
N ALA A 146 -5.76 -5.26 -3.83
CA ALA A 146 -5.01 -6.30 -3.13
C ALA A 146 -5.88 -6.94 -2.05
N ALA A 147 -5.63 -8.21 -1.77
CA ALA A 147 -6.31 -8.89 -0.69
C ALA A 147 -5.36 -9.77 0.12
N LEU A 148 -5.63 -9.86 1.41
CA LEU A 148 -5.05 -10.85 2.29
C LEU A 148 -6.01 -12.05 2.36
N THR A 149 -5.47 -13.26 2.26
CA THR A 149 -6.24 -14.52 2.31
C THR A 149 -5.54 -15.56 3.16
N ASP A 150 -6.30 -16.45 3.75
CA ASP A 150 -5.80 -17.69 4.38
C ASP A 150 -5.70 -18.86 3.38
N GLY A 151 -6.01 -18.63 2.11
CA GLY A 151 -6.06 -19.62 1.03
C GLY A 151 -7.46 -20.17 0.76
N VAL A 152 -8.45 -19.87 1.60
CA VAL A 152 -9.85 -20.29 1.48
C VAL A 152 -10.76 -19.08 1.25
N GLU A 153 -10.57 -18.03 2.04
CA GLU A 153 -11.38 -16.82 1.97
C GLU A 153 -10.53 -15.54 2.03
N LEU A 154 -11.14 -14.40 1.69
CA LEU A 154 -10.51 -13.10 1.83
C LEU A 154 -10.70 -12.60 3.25
N LEU A 155 -9.59 -12.39 3.94
CA LEU A 155 -9.54 -11.86 5.31
C LEU A 155 -9.67 -10.33 5.32
N ASN A 156 -9.04 -9.68 4.34
CA ASN A 156 -9.09 -8.22 4.15
C ASN A 156 -8.82 -7.86 2.70
N HIS A 157 -9.16 -6.64 2.29
CA HIS A 157 -8.89 -6.11 0.93
C HIS A 157 -8.77 -4.59 0.94
N ALA A 158 -8.04 -4.06 -0.03
CA ALA A 158 -7.87 -2.64 -0.34
C ALA A 158 -7.91 -2.42 -1.85
#